data_b62d4d3024dbfd7fa7413f7e7a236bdd
#
_entry.id   b62d4d3024dbfd7fa7413f7e7a236bdd
#
_cell.length_a   1.000
_cell.length_b   1.000
_cell.length_c   1.000
_cell.angle_alpha   90.00
_cell.angle_beta   90.00
_cell.angle_gamma   90.00
#
_symmetry.space_group_name_H-M   'P 1'
#
loop_
_entity.id
_entity.type
_entity.pdbx_description
1 polymer ?
#
loop_
_entity_poly.entity_id
_entity_poly.type
_entity_poly.pdbx_seq_one_letter_code
_entity_poly.pdbx_strand_id
1 'polypeptide(L)'
;MDYNYNGYDRGYTEPAMTSADYMNRTYRWMAVGLLITFAAAFVTAATPLLYVVNSLYLVFTIAELVLVYVLSSRVQNMSVGGARATFFAYALLNGMVLSYYFLIFDLGTLVLAFLATSLYFGLMAVYGTTTHKDLSGWGPKLMMGLFALIITGFVGMLFGMSFLTTVLYSAVGLVVFMLLTAYDTQKLSQIFSYYAYDGELAEKASIYGALTLYLDFINIFLYVVRLLGMNSRRRN
;
A
#
# COMPACT_ATOMS: atom_id res chain seq x y z
N MET A 1 -18.26 32.57 55.34
CA MET A 1 -17.23 31.58 54.90
C MET A 1 -17.59 31.18 53.48
N ASP A 2 -17.04 31.93 52.53
CA ASP A 2 -17.28 31.63 51.10
C ASP A 2 -16.24 30.62 50.66
N TYR A 3 -16.72 29.40 50.37
CA TYR A 3 -15.90 28.38 49.71
C TYR A 3 -15.85 28.70 48.24
N ASN A 4 -14.77 29.35 47.82
CA ASN A 4 -14.46 29.59 46.42
C ASN A 4 -14.07 28.23 45.79
N TYR A 5 -15.05 27.53 45.17
CA TYR A 5 -14.85 26.31 44.41
C TYR A 5 -14.24 26.67 43.06
N ASN A 6 -12.90 26.86 43.04
CA ASN A 6 -12.18 26.95 41.78
C ASN A 6 -12.27 25.60 41.10
N GLY A 7 -13.31 25.47 40.25
CA GLY A 7 -13.41 24.36 39.32
C GLY A 7 -12.17 24.35 38.45
N TYR A 8 -11.35 23.32 38.64
CA TYR A 8 -10.31 22.97 37.68
C TYR A 8 -11.03 22.68 36.36
N ASP A 9 -11.09 23.71 35.51
CA ASP A 9 -11.39 23.56 34.12
C ASP A 9 -10.25 22.70 33.52
N ARG A 10 -10.43 21.39 33.57
CA ARG A 10 -9.59 20.48 32.80
C ARG A 10 -9.95 20.78 31.36
N GLY A 11 -9.19 21.70 30.76
CA GLY A 11 -9.30 21.99 29.35
C GLY A 11 -9.20 20.66 28.59
N TYR A 12 -10.36 20.15 28.22
CA TYR A 12 -10.42 19.03 27.27
C TYR A 12 -9.88 19.59 25.96
N THR A 13 -8.61 19.32 25.68
CA THR A 13 -8.05 19.56 24.36
C THR A 13 -8.81 18.65 23.40
N GLU A 14 -9.64 19.26 22.57
CA GLU A 14 -10.32 18.51 21.51
C GLU A 14 -9.26 17.89 20.56
N PRO A 15 -9.48 16.68 20.10
CA PRO A 15 -8.56 16.06 19.14
C PRO A 15 -8.50 16.91 17.87
N ALA A 16 -7.29 17.10 17.32
CA ALA A 16 -7.05 17.91 16.12
C ALA A 16 -7.78 17.37 14.88
N MET A 17 -8.20 16.11 14.89
CA MET A 17 -9.06 15.48 13.87
C MET A 17 -9.78 14.26 14.46
N THR A 18 -10.82 13.78 13.77
CA THR A 18 -11.52 12.54 14.12
C THR A 18 -10.81 11.32 13.51
N SER A 19 -11.07 10.11 14.05
CA SER A 19 -10.58 8.86 13.45
C SER A 19 -11.09 8.67 12.01
N ALA A 20 -12.32 9.08 11.74
CA ALA A 20 -12.89 9.03 10.39
C ALA A 20 -12.16 9.99 9.43
N ASP A 21 -11.81 11.21 9.87
CA ASP A 21 -11.05 12.15 9.05
C ASP A 21 -9.64 11.64 8.76
N TYR A 22 -8.99 11.05 9.76
CA TYR A 22 -7.68 10.43 9.60
C TYR A 22 -7.71 9.30 8.56
N MET A 23 -8.64 8.37 8.67
CA MET A 23 -8.77 7.26 7.71
C MET A 23 -9.15 7.78 6.32
N ASN A 24 -10.05 8.76 6.22
CA ASN A 24 -10.41 9.40 4.95
C ASN A 24 -9.19 10.07 4.27
N ARG A 25 -8.34 10.75 5.05
CA ARG A 25 -7.08 11.32 4.52
C ARG A 25 -6.13 10.24 4.05
N THR A 26 -5.97 9.18 4.82
CA THR A 26 -5.14 8.01 4.47
C THR A 26 -5.58 7.41 3.12
N TYR A 27 -6.87 7.15 2.95
CA TYR A 27 -7.40 6.63 1.67
C TYR A 27 -7.27 7.62 0.52
N ARG A 28 -7.44 8.94 0.77
CA ARG A 28 -7.24 9.96 -0.29
C ARG A 28 -5.80 10.00 -0.77
N TRP A 29 -4.83 10.02 0.15
CA TRP A 29 -3.41 9.97 -0.22
C TRP A 29 -3.07 8.69 -0.98
N MET A 30 -3.55 7.53 -0.53
CA MET A 30 -3.40 6.27 -1.24
C MET A 30 -3.98 6.34 -2.66
N ALA A 31 -5.21 6.83 -2.83
CA ALA A 31 -5.85 6.96 -4.14
C ALA A 31 -5.08 7.89 -5.07
N VAL A 32 -4.58 9.03 -4.58
CA VAL A 32 -3.73 9.94 -5.37
C VAL A 32 -2.43 9.23 -5.76
N GLY A 33 -1.79 8.50 -4.85
CA GLY A 33 -0.61 7.69 -5.16
C GLY A 33 -0.87 6.66 -6.26
N LEU A 34 -1.98 5.93 -6.20
CA LEU A 34 -2.37 4.96 -7.23
C LEU A 34 -2.61 5.62 -8.59
N LEU A 35 -3.24 6.81 -8.63
CA LEU A 35 -3.44 7.58 -9.85
C LEU A 35 -2.11 8.02 -10.47
N ILE A 36 -1.17 8.51 -9.65
CA ILE A 36 0.18 8.87 -10.10
C ILE A 36 0.89 7.64 -10.67
N THR A 37 0.82 6.49 -9.99
CA THR A 37 1.42 5.24 -10.44
C THR A 37 0.85 4.79 -11.78
N PHE A 38 -0.48 4.78 -11.92
CA PHE A 38 -1.12 4.41 -13.18
C PHE A 38 -0.73 5.36 -14.34
N ALA A 39 -0.79 6.67 -14.09
CA ALA A 39 -0.40 7.67 -15.09
C ALA A 39 1.09 7.52 -15.49
N ALA A 40 1.97 7.35 -14.53
CA ALA A 40 3.40 7.14 -14.78
C ALA A 40 3.65 5.84 -15.56
N ALA A 41 2.98 4.74 -15.20
CA ALA A 41 3.10 3.47 -15.90
C ALA A 41 2.62 3.58 -17.36
N PHE A 42 1.46 4.22 -17.59
CA PHE A 42 0.91 4.42 -18.91
C PHE A 42 1.81 5.32 -19.78
N VAL A 43 2.24 6.48 -19.26
CA VAL A 43 3.13 7.41 -19.99
C VAL A 43 4.46 6.74 -20.30
N THR A 44 5.04 6.01 -19.35
CA THR A 44 6.31 5.31 -19.57
C THR A 44 6.15 4.24 -20.64
N ALA A 45 5.08 3.45 -20.60
CA ALA A 45 4.81 2.40 -21.62
C ALA A 45 4.56 2.98 -23.01
N ALA A 46 3.96 4.16 -23.11
CA ALA A 46 3.60 4.81 -24.38
C ALA A 46 4.73 5.67 -24.98
N THR A 47 5.88 5.80 -24.31
CA THR A 47 6.96 6.70 -24.73
C THR A 47 8.32 5.96 -24.80
N PRO A 48 9.35 6.56 -25.45
CA PRO A 48 10.72 6.03 -25.45
C PRO A 48 11.34 5.89 -24.05
N LEU A 49 10.74 6.49 -23.03
CA LEU A 49 11.17 6.37 -21.63
C LEU A 49 11.21 4.90 -21.17
N LEU A 50 10.35 4.05 -21.74
CA LEU A 50 10.34 2.62 -21.50
C LEU A 50 11.71 1.96 -21.71
N TYR A 51 12.44 2.35 -22.77
CA TYR A 51 13.78 1.79 -23.04
C TYR A 51 14.77 2.19 -21.94
N VAL A 52 14.68 3.42 -21.44
CA VAL A 52 15.53 3.92 -20.35
C VAL A 52 15.23 3.16 -19.06
N VAL A 53 13.95 3.04 -18.71
CA VAL A 53 13.50 2.33 -17.50
C VAL A 53 13.91 0.86 -17.57
N ASN A 54 13.72 0.21 -18.72
CA ASN A 54 14.12 -1.20 -18.89
C ASN A 54 15.63 -1.40 -18.79
N SER A 55 16.44 -0.50 -19.37
CA SER A 55 17.90 -0.54 -19.28
C SER A 55 18.43 -0.30 -17.86
N LEU A 56 17.70 0.48 -17.06
CA LEU A 56 18.05 0.86 -15.68
C LEU A 56 17.10 0.21 -14.66
N TYR A 57 16.44 -0.88 -15.03
CA TYR A 57 15.40 -1.51 -14.19
C TYR A 57 15.85 -1.78 -12.75
N LEU A 58 17.06 -2.32 -12.58
CA LEU A 58 17.63 -2.58 -11.26
C LEU A 58 17.84 -1.29 -10.45
N VAL A 59 18.26 -0.21 -11.10
CA VAL A 59 18.46 1.10 -10.44
C VAL A 59 17.13 1.66 -9.97
N PHE A 60 16.07 1.60 -10.79
CA PHE A 60 14.73 2.04 -10.41
C PHE A 60 14.17 1.19 -9.28
N THR A 61 14.33 -0.14 -9.33
CA THR A 61 13.88 -1.05 -8.26
C THR A 61 14.61 -0.76 -6.94
N ILE A 62 15.92 -0.53 -6.96
CA ILE A 62 16.67 -0.16 -5.75
C ILE A 62 16.21 1.20 -5.22
N ALA A 63 15.99 2.18 -6.10
CA ALA A 63 15.50 3.50 -5.70
C ALA A 63 14.11 3.41 -5.02
N GLU A 64 13.20 2.57 -5.51
CA GLU A 64 11.91 2.30 -4.86
C GLU A 64 12.10 1.76 -3.44
N LEU A 65 12.94 0.75 -3.27
CA LEU A 65 13.20 0.15 -1.96
C LEU A 65 13.80 1.17 -0.98
N VAL A 66 14.71 2.04 -1.47
CA VAL A 66 15.27 3.14 -0.66
C VAL A 66 14.18 4.13 -0.25
N LEU A 67 13.29 4.54 -1.16
CA LEU A 67 12.21 5.48 -0.84
C LEU A 67 11.21 4.90 0.15
N VAL A 68 10.80 3.64 -0.02
CA VAL A 68 9.94 2.95 0.97
C VAL A 68 10.61 2.91 2.33
N TYR A 69 11.89 2.52 2.38
CA TYR A 69 12.63 2.48 3.63
C TYR A 69 12.75 3.86 4.28
N VAL A 70 13.08 4.90 3.51
CA VAL A 70 13.21 6.27 4.02
C VAL A 70 11.88 6.78 4.54
N LEU A 71 10.79 6.61 3.79
CA LEU A 71 9.47 7.06 4.23
C LEU A 71 9.00 6.28 5.46
N SER A 72 9.14 4.95 5.46
CA SER A 72 8.69 4.11 6.58
C SER A 72 9.47 4.37 7.88
N SER A 73 10.78 4.65 7.79
CA SER A 73 11.64 4.80 8.96
C SER A 73 11.78 6.24 9.45
N ARG A 74 11.57 7.24 8.59
CA ARG A 74 11.87 8.65 8.88
C ARG A 74 10.68 9.61 8.77
N VAL A 75 9.48 9.12 8.47
CA VAL A 75 8.30 9.96 8.27
C VAL A 75 8.03 10.93 9.43
N GLN A 76 8.24 10.49 10.67
CA GLN A 76 8.05 11.32 11.86
C GLN A 76 9.04 12.49 11.94
N ASN A 77 10.26 12.31 11.40
CA ASN A 77 11.32 13.32 11.41
C ASN A 77 11.29 14.23 10.17
N MET A 78 10.41 13.94 9.19
CA MET A 78 10.23 14.76 8.00
C MET A 78 9.24 15.90 8.27
N SER A 79 9.31 16.97 7.48
CA SER A 79 8.17 17.87 7.36
C SER A 79 7.01 17.17 6.65
N VAL A 80 5.78 17.63 6.84
CA VAL A 80 4.61 17.11 6.11
C VAL A 80 4.81 17.18 4.60
N GLY A 81 5.36 18.32 4.11
CA GLY A 81 5.70 18.49 2.69
C GLY A 81 6.72 17.48 2.19
N GLY A 82 7.76 17.22 2.99
CA GLY A 82 8.78 16.20 2.69
C GLY A 82 8.21 14.79 2.62
N ALA A 83 7.35 14.41 3.57
CA ALA A 83 6.67 13.11 3.58
C ALA A 83 5.78 12.92 2.32
N ARG A 84 5.00 13.95 1.95
CA ARG A 84 4.18 13.93 0.71
C ARG A 84 5.04 13.80 -0.54
N ALA A 85 6.09 14.60 -0.64
CA ALA A 85 7.00 14.56 -1.81
C ALA A 85 7.67 13.19 -1.96
N THR A 86 8.12 12.59 -0.85
CA THR A 86 8.73 11.25 -0.86
C THR A 86 7.72 10.18 -1.26
N PHE A 87 6.47 10.25 -0.76
CA PHE A 87 5.41 9.32 -1.15
C PHE A 87 5.08 9.43 -2.64
N PHE A 88 4.96 10.65 -3.19
CA PHE A 88 4.68 10.84 -4.61
C PHE A 88 5.85 10.45 -5.50
N ALA A 89 7.09 10.71 -5.08
CA ALA A 89 8.28 10.24 -5.79
C ALA A 89 8.31 8.70 -5.84
N TYR A 90 7.95 8.04 -4.74
CA TYR A 90 7.81 6.59 -4.71
C TYR A 90 6.71 6.11 -5.67
N ALA A 91 5.52 6.70 -5.63
CA ALA A 91 4.40 6.34 -6.51
C ALA A 91 4.76 6.52 -8.00
N LEU A 92 5.51 7.57 -8.34
CA LEU A 92 6.01 7.82 -9.69
C LEU A 92 6.99 6.74 -10.14
N LEU A 93 8.00 6.43 -9.31
CA LEU A 93 8.99 5.40 -9.63
C LEU A 93 8.33 4.02 -9.74
N ASN A 94 7.42 3.69 -8.83
CA ASN A 94 6.68 2.43 -8.88
C ASN A 94 5.87 2.31 -10.19
N GLY A 95 5.23 3.39 -10.64
CA GLY A 95 4.56 3.43 -11.93
C GLY A 95 5.51 3.18 -13.10
N MET A 96 6.70 3.80 -13.09
CA MET A 96 7.72 3.56 -14.12
C MET A 96 8.12 2.07 -14.17
N VAL A 97 8.38 1.45 -13.03
CA VAL A 97 8.72 0.02 -12.95
C VAL A 97 7.55 -0.85 -13.39
N LEU A 98 6.33 -0.51 -13.00
CA LEU A 98 5.13 -1.25 -13.39
C LEU A 98 4.73 -1.06 -14.88
N SER A 99 5.33 -0.12 -15.60
CA SER A 99 5.09 0.08 -17.03
C SER A 99 5.32 -1.19 -17.87
N TYR A 100 6.19 -2.08 -17.41
CA TYR A 100 6.44 -3.36 -18.04
C TYR A 100 5.18 -4.26 -18.14
N TYR A 101 4.22 -4.11 -17.22
CA TYR A 101 2.97 -4.86 -17.25
C TYR A 101 2.08 -4.48 -18.44
N PHE A 102 2.17 -3.24 -18.95
CA PHE A 102 1.47 -2.80 -20.17
C PHE A 102 2.02 -3.44 -21.46
N LEU A 103 3.23 -4.01 -21.41
CA LEU A 103 3.80 -4.75 -22.54
C LEU A 103 3.38 -6.23 -22.54
N ILE A 104 3.12 -6.78 -21.36
CA ILE A 104 2.84 -8.22 -21.20
C ILE A 104 1.35 -8.51 -21.26
N PHE A 105 0.52 -7.59 -20.75
CA PHE A 105 -0.91 -7.76 -20.60
C PHE A 105 -1.66 -6.69 -21.39
N ASP A 106 -2.76 -7.10 -22.03
CA ASP A 106 -3.66 -6.17 -22.67
C ASP A 106 -4.35 -5.24 -21.66
N LEU A 107 -4.78 -4.07 -22.13
CA LEU A 107 -5.40 -3.06 -21.27
C LEU A 107 -6.67 -3.59 -20.58
N GLY A 108 -7.45 -4.45 -21.25
CA GLY A 108 -8.67 -5.05 -20.68
C GLY A 108 -8.34 -5.92 -19.46
N THR A 109 -7.29 -6.74 -19.55
CA THR A 109 -6.78 -7.55 -18.42
C THR A 109 -6.32 -6.65 -17.27
N LEU A 110 -5.59 -5.56 -17.54
CA LEU A 110 -5.12 -4.63 -16.51
C LEU A 110 -6.27 -3.90 -15.81
N VAL A 111 -7.27 -3.44 -16.59
CA VAL A 111 -8.48 -2.79 -16.03
C VAL A 111 -9.29 -3.78 -15.20
N LEU A 112 -9.50 -4.99 -15.67
CA LEU A 112 -10.22 -6.03 -14.91
C LEU A 112 -9.48 -6.37 -13.60
N ALA A 113 -8.16 -6.48 -13.66
CA ALA A 113 -7.33 -6.70 -12.48
C ALA A 113 -7.44 -5.55 -11.48
N PHE A 114 -7.43 -4.30 -11.95
CA PHE A 114 -7.60 -3.13 -11.10
C PHE A 114 -8.97 -3.11 -10.41
N LEU A 115 -10.05 -3.41 -11.14
CA LEU A 115 -11.40 -3.48 -10.58
C LEU A 115 -11.53 -4.61 -9.55
N ALA A 116 -11.01 -5.80 -9.86
CA ALA A 116 -11.01 -6.92 -8.91
C ALA A 116 -10.18 -6.60 -7.66
N THR A 117 -9.01 -5.99 -7.83
CA THR A 117 -8.17 -5.53 -6.71
C THR A 117 -8.91 -4.51 -5.85
N SER A 118 -9.55 -3.52 -6.47
CA SER A 118 -10.34 -2.50 -5.75
C SER A 118 -11.45 -3.12 -4.93
N LEU A 119 -12.11 -4.16 -5.45
CA LEU A 119 -13.14 -4.90 -4.74
C LEU A 119 -12.55 -5.67 -3.55
N TYR A 120 -11.50 -6.47 -3.77
CA TYR A 120 -10.85 -7.26 -2.70
C TYR A 120 -10.29 -6.35 -1.60
N PHE A 121 -9.56 -5.30 -1.99
CA PHE A 121 -9.01 -4.33 -1.06
C PHE A 121 -10.14 -3.65 -0.26
N GLY A 122 -11.18 -3.15 -0.93
CA GLY A 122 -12.31 -2.48 -0.29
C GLY A 122 -13.02 -3.38 0.72
N LEU A 123 -13.28 -4.64 0.38
CA LEU A 123 -13.91 -5.61 1.29
C LEU A 123 -13.04 -5.86 2.53
N MET A 124 -11.71 -6.02 2.35
CA MET A 124 -10.79 -6.26 3.46
C MET A 124 -10.58 -5.01 4.32
N ALA A 125 -10.54 -3.83 3.73
CA ALA A 125 -10.47 -2.56 4.46
C ALA A 125 -11.73 -2.32 5.30
N VAL A 126 -12.93 -2.57 4.74
CA VAL A 126 -14.19 -2.51 5.50
C VAL A 126 -14.20 -3.54 6.62
N TYR A 127 -13.79 -4.78 6.35
CA TYR A 127 -13.69 -5.80 7.38
C TYR A 127 -12.72 -5.37 8.50
N GLY A 128 -11.54 -4.85 8.17
CA GLY A 128 -10.54 -4.39 9.14
C GLY A 128 -11.06 -3.27 10.05
N THR A 129 -11.88 -2.34 9.52
CA THR A 129 -12.45 -1.24 10.30
C THR A 129 -13.68 -1.63 11.13
N THR A 130 -14.46 -2.62 10.67
CA THR A 130 -15.76 -2.97 11.29
C THR A 130 -15.70 -4.19 12.20
N THR A 131 -14.67 -5.03 12.06
CA THR A 131 -14.57 -6.26 12.87
C THR A 131 -14.32 -5.94 14.34
N HIS A 132 -15.03 -6.62 15.23
CA HIS A 132 -14.80 -6.59 16.67
C HIS A 132 -13.68 -7.55 17.12
N LYS A 133 -13.16 -8.38 16.19
CA LYS A 133 -12.05 -9.28 16.50
C LYS A 133 -10.75 -8.50 16.50
N ASP A 134 -9.93 -8.70 17.52
CA ASP A 134 -8.57 -8.18 17.54
C ASP A 134 -7.69 -8.96 16.56
N LEU A 135 -7.22 -8.27 15.52
CA LEU A 135 -6.33 -8.82 14.51
C LEU A 135 -4.84 -8.70 14.88
N SER A 136 -4.49 -8.08 16.01
CA SER A 136 -3.09 -7.83 16.41
C SER A 136 -2.26 -9.12 16.48
N GLY A 137 -2.85 -10.23 16.89
CA GLY A 137 -2.19 -11.54 16.92
C GLY A 137 -1.89 -12.13 15.55
N TRP A 138 -2.44 -11.55 14.46
CA TRP A 138 -2.18 -11.99 13.08
C TRP A 138 -0.92 -11.35 12.51
N GLY A 139 -0.54 -10.16 12.99
CA GLY A 139 0.59 -9.40 12.47
C GLY A 139 1.87 -10.22 12.32
N PRO A 140 2.40 -10.88 13.37
CA PRO A 140 3.62 -11.69 13.26
C PRO A 140 3.49 -12.85 12.26
N LYS A 141 2.31 -13.49 12.17
CA LYS A 141 2.06 -14.60 11.24
C LYS A 141 2.03 -14.14 9.79
N LEU A 142 1.36 -13.00 9.53
CA LEU A 142 1.30 -12.40 8.20
C LEU A 142 2.66 -11.88 7.76
N MET A 143 3.45 -11.31 8.66
CA MET A 143 4.83 -10.91 8.36
C MET A 143 5.72 -12.12 8.01
N MET A 144 5.58 -13.27 8.70
CA MET A 144 6.27 -14.50 8.31
C MET A 144 5.82 -14.98 6.92
N GLY A 145 4.50 -14.90 6.63
CA GLY A 145 3.96 -15.19 5.30
C GLY A 145 4.55 -14.28 4.21
N LEU A 146 4.65 -12.98 4.50
CA LEU A 146 5.27 -12.01 3.60
C LEU A 146 6.75 -12.33 3.34
N PHE A 147 7.54 -12.63 4.38
CA PHE A 147 8.94 -13.06 4.21
C PHE A 147 9.05 -14.33 3.39
N ALA A 148 8.18 -15.32 3.62
CA ALA A 148 8.14 -16.55 2.82
C ALA A 148 7.85 -16.25 1.35
N LEU A 149 6.92 -15.35 1.05
CA LEU A 149 6.63 -14.90 -0.32
C LEU A 149 7.83 -14.20 -0.96
N ILE A 150 8.52 -13.31 -0.24
CA ILE A 150 9.71 -12.63 -0.75
C ILE A 150 10.80 -13.64 -1.10
N ILE A 151 11.10 -14.58 -0.19
CA ILE A 151 12.12 -15.62 -0.41
C ILE A 151 11.72 -16.51 -1.59
N THR A 152 10.47 -16.99 -1.64
CA THR A 152 9.97 -17.82 -2.73
C THR A 152 10.00 -17.08 -4.07
N GLY A 153 9.64 -15.80 -4.09
CA GLY A 153 9.73 -14.96 -5.27
C GLY A 153 11.17 -14.79 -5.77
N PHE A 154 12.11 -14.57 -4.86
CA PHE A 154 13.52 -14.46 -5.17
C PHE A 154 14.10 -15.78 -5.72
N VAL A 155 13.80 -16.91 -5.08
CA VAL A 155 14.18 -18.24 -5.57
C VAL A 155 13.57 -18.50 -6.95
N GLY A 156 12.29 -18.15 -7.14
CA GLY A 156 11.63 -18.27 -8.43
C GLY A 156 12.23 -17.39 -9.53
N MET A 157 12.78 -16.24 -9.17
CA MET A 157 13.49 -15.37 -10.10
C MET A 157 14.81 -16.01 -10.58
N LEU A 158 15.52 -16.70 -9.68
CA LEU A 158 16.82 -17.33 -10.00
C LEU A 158 16.68 -18.64 -10.79
N PHE A 159 15.72 -19.48 -10.42
CA PHE A 159 15.58 -20.85 -10.95
C PHE A 159 14.38 -21.03 -11.88
N GLY A 160 13.56 -20.01 -12.02
CA GLY A 160 12.27 -20.09 -12.72
C GLY A 160 11.19 -20.75 -11.87
N MET A 161 9.94 -20.54 -12.26
CA MET A 161 8.78 -21.20 -11.66
C MET A 161 7.99 -21.94 -12.72
N SER A 162 7.56 -23.17 -12.40
CA SER A 162 6.60 -23.88 -13.23
C SER A 162 5.26 -23.14 -13.25
N PHE A 163 4.40 -23.46 -14.22
CA PHE A 163 3.05 -22.88 -14.30
C PHE A 163 2.27 -23.08 -13.00
N LEU A 164 2.24 -24.31 -12.48
CA LEU A 164 1.53 -24.66 -11.25
C LEU A 164 2.10 -23.89 -10.04
N THR A 165 3.43 -23.83 -9.92
CA THR A 165 4.09 -23.09 -8.85
C THR A 165 3.74 -21.60 -8.91
N THR A 166 3.69 -21.01 -10.11
CA THR A 166 3.31 -19.60 -10.28
C THR A 166 1.86 -19.32 -9.88
N VAL A 167 0.93 -20.26 -10.22
CA VAL A 167 -0.49 -20.15 -9.80
C VAL A 167 -0.59 -20.22 -8.28
N LEU A 168 0.02 -21.23 -7.66
CA LEU A 168 -0.02 -21.41 -6.19
C LEU A 168 0.61 -20.22 -5.46
N TYR A 169 1.79 -19.77 -5.91
CA TYR A 169 2.47 -18.60 -5.36
C TYR A 169 1.58 -17.34 -5.43
N SER A 170 0.92 -17.12 -6.58
CA SER A 170 0.06 -15.96 -6.76
C SER A 170 -1.22 -16.04 -5.93
N ALA A 171 -1.82 -17.23 -5.80
CA ALA A 171 -3.01 -17.44 -4.98
C ALA A 171 -2.70 -17.24 -3.48
N VAL A 172 -1.59 -17.82 -2.99
CA VAL A 172 -1.15 -17.62 -1.60
C VAL A 172 -0.81 -16.17 -1.32
N GLY A 173 -0.07 -15.51 -2.25
CA GLY A 173 0.27 -14.10 -2.12
C GLY A 173 -0.97 -13.21 -2.07
N LEU A 174 -1.96 -13.45 -2.92
CA LEU A 174 -3.24 -12.75 -2.91
C LEU A 174 -3.91 -12.86 -1.53
N VAL A 175 -4.03 -14.07 -0.97
CA VAL A 175 -4.65 -14.29 0.34
C VAL A 175 -3.88 -13.57 1.45
N VAL A 176 -2.54 -13.66 1.45
CA VAL A 176 -1.70 -13.00 2.46
C VAL A 176 -1.91 -11.49 2.43
N PHE A 177 -1.89 -10.85 1.25
CA PHE A 177 -2.07 -9.39 1.16
C PHE A 177 -3.51 -8.95 1.41
N MET A 178 -4.52 -9.75 1.10
CA MET A 178 -5.89 -9.48 1.54
C MET A 178 -5.99 -9.45 3.07
N LEU A 179 -5.38 -10.41 3.74
CA LEU A 179 -5.37 -10.45 5.21
C LEU A 179 -4.52 -9.33 5.82
N LEU A 180 -3.38 -8.97 5.18
CA LEU A 180 -2.57 -7.80 5.56
C LEU A 180 -3.39 -6.52 5.46
N THR A 181 -4.15 -6.31 4.39
CA THR A 181 -5.02 -5.14 4.24
C THR A 181 -6.00 -4.99 5.40
N ALA A 182 -6.65 -6.07 5.83
CA ALA A 182 -7.56 -6.03 6.98
C ALA A 182 -6.81 -5.72 8.28
N TYR A 183 -5.68 -6.37 8.51
CA TYR A 183 -4.82 -6.12 9.68
C TYR A 183 -4.29 -4.69 9.72
N ASP A 184 -3.74 -4.20 8.61
CA ASP A 184 -3.15 -2.87 8.55
C ASP A 184 -4.21 -1.78 8.67
N THR A 185 -5.39 -1.96 8.07
CA THR A 185 -6.51 -1.04 8.23
C THR A 185 -6.96 -0.94 9.70
N GLN A 186 -7.10 -2.06 10.40
CA GLN A 186 -7.43 -2.06 11.83
C GLN A 186 -6.34 -1.38 12.65
N LYS A 187 -5.08 -1.74 12.41
CA LYS A 187 -3.92 -1.18 13.09
C LYS A 187 -3.82 0.33 12.90
N LEU A 188 -4.01 0.84 11.68
CA LEU A 188 -3.98 2.28 11.39
C LEU A 188 -5.08 3.03 12.13
N SER A 189 -6.29 2.48 12.19
CA SER A 189 -7.39 3.06 12.96
C SER A 189 -7.10 3.10 14.47
N GLN A 190 -6.41 2.09 15.01
CA GLN A 190 -6.01 2.06 16.42
C GLN A 190 -4.87 3.03 16.73
N ILE A 191 -3.87 3.13 15.85
CA ILE A 191 -2.71 4.02 16.02
C ILE A 191 -3.15 5.49 16.03
N PHE A 192 -4.25 5.85 15.37
CA PHE A 192 -4.75 7.22 15.36
C PHE A 192 -4.88 7.83 16.76
N SER A 193 -5.29 7.05 17.77
CA SER A 193 -5.45 7.54 19.15
C SER A 193 -4.18 8.16 19.74
N TYR A 194 -3.01 7.74 19.27
CA TYR A 194 -1.72 8.30 19.73
C TYR A 194 -1.39 9.65 19.08
N TYR A 195 -1.98 9.97 17.93
CA TYR A 195 -1.69 11.18 17.15
C TYR A 195 -2.85 12.17 17.12
N ALA A 196 -3.99 11.82 17.72
CA ALA A 196 -5.23 12.58 17.64
C ALA A 196 -5.11 14.05 18.07
N TYR A 197 -4.19 14.34 18.98
CA TYR A 197 -4.01 15.67 19.59
C TYR A 197 -2.93 16.53 18.93
N ASP A 198 -2.17 15.99 17.97
CA ASP A 198 -1.15 16.70 17.21
C ASP A 198 -1.47 16.60 15.71
N GLY A 199 -1.94 17.72 15.15
CA GLY A 199 -2.38 17.77 13.75
C GLY A 199 -1.26 17.50 12.74
N GLU A 200 -0.01 17.88 13.06
CA GLU A 200 1.13 17.62 12.19
C GLU A 200 1.52 16.13 12.21
N LEU A 201 1.57 15.53 13.40
CA LEU A 201 1.87 14.10 13.54
C LEU A 201 0.75 13.24 12.94
N ALA A 202 -0.53 13.63 13.12
CA ALA A 202 -1.66 12.94 12.52
C ALA A 202 -1.62 12.98 10.97
N GLU A 203 -1.21 14.11 10.38
CA GLU A 203 -1.04 14.23 8.94
C GLU A 203 0.11 13.32 8.43
N LYS A 204 1.26 13.33 9.10
CA LYS A 204 2.39 12.43 8.78
C LYS A 204 2.00 10.97 8.92
N ALA A 205 1.26 10.62 9.98
CA ALA A 205 0.75 9.27 10.19
C ALA A 205 -0.24 8.86 9.09
N SER A 206 -1.06 9.79 8.57
CA SER A 206 -1.97 9.50 7.44
C SER A 206 -1.21 9.22 6.15
N ILE A 207 -0.08 9.90 5.89
CA ILE A 207 0.78 9.63 4.73
C ILE A 207 1.49 8.28 4.87
N TYR A 208 1.98 7.96 6.07
CA TYR A 208 2.54 6.63 6.35
C TYR A 208 1.51 5.51 6.16
N GLY A 209 0.30 5.71 6.69
CA GLY A 209 -0.81 4.78 6.49
C GLY A 209 -1.18 4.62 5.01
N ALA A 210 -1.16 5.72 4.25
CA ALA A 210 -1.38 5.69 2.82
C ALA A 210 -0.33 4.86 2.08
N LEU A 211 0.95 4.96 2.45
CA LEU A 211 2.01 4.11 1.90
C LEU A 211 1.75 2.64 2.22
N THR A 212 1.41 2.31 3.46
CA THR A 212 1.13 0.93 3.89
C THR A 212 0.01 0.31 3.06
N LEU A 213 -1.15 0.97 3.00
CA LEU A 213 -2.30 0.49 2.23
C LEU A 213 -2.06 0.50 0.72
N TYR A 214 -1.27 1.45 0.22
CA TYR A 214 -0.85 1.50 -1.17
C TYR A 214 -0.01 0.26 -1.54
N LEU A 215 0.93 -0.15 -0.68
CA LEU A 215 1.75 -1.35 -0.89
C LEU A 215 0.87 -2.61 -0.92
N ASP A 216 -0.11 -2.72 -0.02
CA ASP A 216 -1.05 -3.83 -0.03
C ASP A 216 -1.83 -3.87 -1.35
N PHE A 217 -2.36 -2.72 -1.78
CA PHE A 217 -3.12 -2.62 -3.03
C PHE A 217 -2.30 -3.05 -4.24
N ILE A 218 -1.08 -2.50 -4.39
CA ILE A 218 -0.21 -2.84 -5.51
C ILE A 218 0.14 -4.33 -5.51
N ASN A 219 0.43 -4.92 -4.36
CA ASN A 219 0.73 -6.36 -4.29
C ASN A 219 -0.48 -7.22 -4.64
N ILE A 220 -1.69 -6.91 -4.13
CA ILE A 220 -2.93 -7.58 -4.55
C ILE A 220 -3.09 -7.46 -6.08
N PHE A 221 -2.92 -6.26 -6.65
CA PHE A 221 -3.01 -6.02 -8.08
C PHE A 221 -2.04 -6.91 -8.88
N LEU A 222 -0.78 -7.00 -8.45
CA LEU A 222 0.22 -7.82 -9.11
C LEU A 222 -0.12 -9.32 -9.10
N TYR A 223 -0.66 -9.83 -8.00
CA TYR A 223 -1.12 -11.23 -7.93
C TYR A 223 -2.37 -11.47 -8.78
N VAL A 224 -3.32 -10.54 -8.76
CA VAL A 224 -4.54 -10.64 -9.58
C VAL A 224 -4.21 -10.59 -11.08
N VAL A 225 -3.38 -9.63 -11.52
CA VAL A 225 -2.92 -9.55 -12.93
C VAL A 225 -2.26 -10.85 -13.36
N ARG A 226 -1.38 -11.40 -12.51
CA ARG A 226 -0.68 -12.63 -12.81
C ARG A 226 -1.64 -13.81 -12.96
N LEU A 227 -2.63 -13.93 -12.08
CA LEU A 227 -3.67 -14.99 -12.15
C LEU A 227 -4.56 -14.84 -13.39
N LEU A 228 -5.01 -13.63 -13.73
CA LEU A 228 -5.83 -13.37 -14.90
C LEU A 228 -5.05 -13.61 -16.21
N GLY A 229 -3.81 -13.15 -16.27
CA GLY A 229 -2.97 -13.29 -17.46
C GLY A 229 -2.58 -14.74 -17.76
N MET A 230 -2.49 -15.60 -16.74
CA MET A 230 -2.29 -17.04 -16.97
C MET A 230 -3.51 -17.71 -17.61
N ASN A 231 -4.72 -17.23 -17.32
CA ASN A 231 -5.94 -17.76 -17.92
C ASN A 231 -6.10 -17.35 -19.39
N SER A 232 -5.69 -16.14 -19.76
CA SER A 232 -5.68 -15.66 -21.15
C SER A 232 -4.78 -16.49 -22.06
N ARG A 233 -3.59 -16.88 -21.59
CA ARG A 233 -2.64 -17.71 -22.35
C ARG A 233 -3.10 -19.15 -22.61
N ARG A 234 -4.09 -19.65 -21.87
CA ARG A 234 -4.67 -21.00 -22.10
C ARG A 234 -5.76 -21.00 -23.18
N ARG A 235 -6.28 -19.84 -23.56
CA ARG A 235 -7.37 -19.72 -24.54
C ARG A 235 -6.89 -19.47 -25.97
N ASN A 236 -5.62 -19.13 -26.14
CA ASN A 236 -4.94 -18.96 -27.43
C ASN A 236 -3.97 -20.15 -27.66
#